data_80203d5481176b7c9afb0ab8012564a4
#
_entry.id   80203d5481176b7c9afb0ab8012564a4
#
_cell.length_a   1.000
_cell.length_b   1.000
_cell.length_c   1.000
_cell.angle_alpha   90.00
_cell.angle_beta   90.00
_cell.angle_gamma   90.00
#
_symmetry.space_group_name_H-M   'P 1'
#
loop_
_entity.id
_entity.type
_entity.pdbx_description
1 polymer ?
#
loop_
_entity_poly.entity_id
_entity_poly.type
_entity_poly.pdbx_seq_one_letter_code
_entity_poly.pdbx_strand_id
1 'polypeptide(L)'
;MRTKIRAYRKTNFVLIRKFTDYLHRFFIVSKGGAMEEFTKELLDQLNVDTAFTIGPFAISESVVITWVVMAILVLLSAWLTRGLKVHNPGKKQIVAESIVIWLDKFTISMLGENAKEYSTYISTILLYIGLANIIGIFGMKPPTKDMNVTIALALMSIVLIEISG
;
A
#
# COMPACT_ATOMS: atom_id res chain seq x y z
N MET A 1 -41.57 20.18 -49.29
CA MET A 1 -40.36 19.41 -48.91
C MET A 1 -39.41 20.20 -47.98
N ARG A 2 -39.20 21.50 -48.18
CA ARG A 2 -38.30 22.36 -47.36
C ARG A 2 -38.73 22.56 -45.89
N THR A 3 -40.04 22.56 -45.62
CA THR A 3 -40.60 22.75 -44.26
C THR A 3 -40.34 21.54 -43.31
N LYS A 4 -40.39 20.31 -43.77
CA LYS A 4 -40.11 19.10 -42.99
C LYS A 4 -38.63 19.00 -42.58
N ILE A 5 -37.74 19.42 -43.47
CA ILE A 5 -36.28 19.39 -43.20
C ILE A 5 -35.93 20.44 -42.11
N ARG A 6 -36.59 21.61 -42.13
CA ARG A 6 -36.39 22.66 -41.12
C ARG A 6 -36.91 22.26 -39.73
N ALA A 7 -38.03 21.58 -39.66
CA ALA A 7 -38.57 21.05 -38.42
C ALA A 7 -37.66 19.95 -37.83
N TYR A 8 -37.17 19.02 -38.64
CA TYR A 8 -36.27 17.95 -38.23
C TYR A 8 -34.93 18.48 -37.71
N ARG A 9 -34.37 19.52 -38.35
CA ARG A 9 -33.14 20.19 -37.91
C ARG A 9 -33.35 20.91 -36.57
N LYS A 10 -34.52 21.52 -36.34
CA LYS A 10 -34.84 22.23 -35.09
C LYS A 10 -35.03 21.28 -33.93
N THR A 11 -35.63 20.10 -34.14
CA THR A 11 -35.83 19.07 -33.12
C THR A 11 -34.51 18.43 -32.70
N ASN A 12 -33.63 18.13 -33.66
CA ASN A 12 -32.32 17.58 -33.37
C ASN A 12 -31.43 18.59 -32.61
N PHE A 13 -31.50 19.87 -32.97
CA PHE A 13 -30.74 20.90 -32.26
C PHE A 13 -31.19 21.08 -30.81
N VAL A 14 -32.49 20.98 -30.53
CA VAL A 14 -33.04 21.03 -29.16
C VAL A 14 -32.64 19.79 -28.36
N LEU A 15 -32.66 18.61 -28.98
CA LEU A 15 -32.20 17.37 -28.34
C LEU A 15 -30.72 17.42 -28.02
N ILE A 16 -29.89 17.87 -28.94
CA ILE A 16 -28.44 18.01 -28.72
C ILE A 16 -28.17 18.99 -27.58
N ARG A 17 -28.86 20.14 -27.57
CA ARG A 17 -28.69 21.14 -26.49
C ARG A 17 -29.11 20.60 -25.13
N LYS A 18 -30.25 19.89 -25.03
CA LYS A 18 -30.67 19.24 -23.79
C LYS A 18 -29.70 18.17 -23.32
N PHE A 19 -29.14 17.38 -24.24
CA PHE A 19 -28.17 16.37 -23.93
C PHE A 19 -26.85 16.99 -23.43
N THR A 20 -26.40 18.07 -24.05
CA THR A 20 -25.22 18.83 -23.62
C THR A 20 -25.41 19.46 -22.24
N ASP A 21 -26.59 20.05 -21.99
CA ASP A 21 -26.92 20.60 -20.66
C ASP A 21 -27.00 19.50 -19.59
N TYR A 22 -27.53 18.33 -19.96
CA TYR A 22 -27.58 17.17 -19.05
C TYR A 22 -26.18 16.65 -18.72
N LEU A 23 -25.31 16.49 -19.72
CA LEU A 23 -23.92 16.11 -19.53
C LEU A 23 -23.15 17.12 -18.69
N HIS A 24 -23.37 18.42 -18.95
CA HIS A 24 -22.69 19.48 -18.19
C HIS A 24 -23.13 19.48 -16.72
N ARG A 25 -24.42 19.32 -16.44
CA ARG A 25 -24.96 19.17 -15.07
C ARG A 25 -24.45 17.89 -14.40
N PHE A 26 -24.48 16.77 -15.11
CA PHE A 26 -23.94 15.50 -14.61
C PHE A 26 -22.47 15.62 -14.27
N PHE A 27 -21.67 16.28 -15.10
CA PHE A 27 -20.24 16.46 -14.90
C PHE A 27 -19.93 17.42 -13.73
N ILE A 28 -20.73 18.47 -13.54
CA ILE A 28 -20.60 19.40 -12.41
C ILE A 28 -20.99 18.71 -11.10
N VAL A 29 -22.11 18.00 -11.07
CA VAL A 29 -22.58 17.27 -9.87
C VAL A 29 -21.64 16.13 -9.53
N SER A 30 -21.17 15.38 -10.52
CA SER A 30 -20.20 14.31 -10.34
C SER A 30 -18.83 14.84 -9.84
N LYS A 31 -18.35 15.98 -10.37
CA LYS A 31 -17.10 16.58 -9.89
C LYS A 31 -17.22 17.17 -8.48
N GLY A 32 -18.31 17.86 -8.18
CA GLY A 32 -18.50 18.49 -6.86
C GLY A 32 -18.65 17.46 -5.75
N GLY A 33 -19.61 16.55 -5.89
CA GLY A 33 -19.88 15.52 -4.88
C GLY A 33 -18.74 14.51 -4.72
N ALA A 34 -18.23 14.00 -5.83
CA ALA A 34 -17.12 13.03 -5.80
C ALA A 34 -15.81 13.64 -5.28
N MET A 35 -15.56 14.93 -5.56
CA MET A 35 -14.37 15.61 -5.07
C MET A 35 -14.48 15.92 -3.58
N GLU A 36 -15.65 16.31 -3.07
CA GLU A 36 -15.84 16.50 -1.62
C GLU A 36 -15.77 15.19 -0.86
N GLU A 37 -16.38 14.13 -1.37
CA GLU A 37 -16.33 12.80 -0.76
C GLU A 37 -14.90 12.25 -0.78
N PHE A 38 -14.20 12.36 -1.90
CA PHE A 38 -12.80 12.00 -2.04
C PHE A 38 -11.89 12.81 -1.10
N THR A 39 -12.13 14.13 -0.98
CA THR A 39 -11.36 14.98 -0.07
C THR A 39 -11.60 14.62 1.39
N LYS A 40 -12.86 14.32 1.78
CA LYS A 40 -13.19 13.84 3.12
C LYS A 40 -12.54 12.49 3.42
N GLU A 41 -12.61 11.57 2.49
CA GLU A 41 -12.01 10.24 2.63
C GLU A 41 -10.48 10.32 2.70
N LEU A 42 -9.85 11.19 1.91
CA LEU A 42 -8.42 11.48 2.00
C LEU A 42 -8.05 12.11 3.35
N LEU A 43 -8.81 13.10 3.82
CA LEU A 43 -8.55 13.73 5.11
C LEU A 43 -8.73 12.75 6.27
N ASP A 44 -9.71 11.86 6.20
CA ASP A 44 -9.94 10.81 7.20
C ASP A 44 -8.82 9.76 7.18
N GLN A 45 -8.31 9.43 6.00
CA GLN A 45 -7.15 8.54 5.86
C GLN A 45 -5.82 9.20 6.26
N LEU A 46 -5.69 10.50 6.08
CA LEU A 46 -4.53 11.30 6.50
C LEU A 46 -4.60 11.66 7.99
N ASN A 47 -5.79 11.58 8.60
CA ASN A 47 -5.96 11.81 10.03
C ASN A 47 -5.39 10.63 10.80
N VAL A 48 -4.14 10.78 11.21
CA VAL A 48 -3.41 9.78 11.95
C VAL A 48 -3.84 9.87 13.41
N ASP A 49 -4.56 8.87 13.90
CA ASP A 49 -4.93 8.79 15.30
C ASP A 49 -3.65 8.72 16.14
N THR A 50 -3.55 9.64 17.11
CA THR A 50 -2.43 9.67 18.05
C THR A 50 -2.66 8.65 19.16
N ALA A 51 -1.76 7.67 19.29
CA ALA A 51 -1.83 6.69 20.36
C ALA A 51 -1.51 7.34 21.73
N PHE A 52 -0.48 8.14 21.78
CA PHE A 52 -0.10 8.92 22.96
C PHE A 52 0.85 10.06 22.60
N THR A 53 0.90 11.07 23.47
CA THR A 53 1.79 12.23 23.32
C THR A 53 2.87 12.21 24.38
N ILE A 54 4.14 12.33 23.96
CA ILE A 54 5.27 12.50 24.88
C ILE A 54 5.82 13.91 24.67
N GLY A 55 5.41 14.85 25.52
CA GLY A 55 5.78 16.26 25.40
C GLY A 55 5.27 16.86 24.08
N PRO A 56 6.13 17.47 23.25
CA PRO A 56 5.73 18.05 21.96
C PRO A 56 5.53 17.04 20.85
N PHE A 57 5.86 15.74 21.07
CA PHE A 57 5.78 14.70 20.03
C PHE A 57 4.49 13.87 20.19
N ALA A 58 3.64 13.91 19.18
CA ALA A 58 2.50 13.02 19.05
C ALA A 58 2.95 11.74 18.33
N ILE A 59 2.87 10.59 19.02
CA ILE A 59 3.19 9.28 18.45
C ILE A 59 1.91 8.69 17.88
N SER A 60 1.92 8.38 16.60
CA SER A 60 0.78 7.78 15.91
C SER A 60 0.60 6.31 16.31
N GLU A 61 -0.63 5.83 16.26
CA GLU A 61 -0.97 4.43 16.45
C GLU A 61 -0.19 3.53 15.46
N SER A 62 -0.01 3.99 14.23
CA SER A 62 0.74 3.30 13.19
C SER A 62 2.20 3.07 13.55
N VAL A 63 2.85 4.01 14.23
CA VAL A 63 4.24 3.87 14.69
C VAL A 63 4.34 2.80 15.78
N VAL A 64 3.39 2.77 16.72
CA VAL A 64 3.36 1.75 17.78
C VAL A 64 3.16 0.36 17.18
N ILE A 65 2.24 0.22 16.23
CA ILE A 65 2.00 -1.04 15.54
C ILE A 65 3.24 -1.45 14.72
N THR A 66 3.93 -0.50 14.09
CA THR A 66 5.21 -0.76 13.41
C THR A 66 6.23 -1.36 14.37
N TRP A 67 6.38 -0.83 15.57
CA TRP A 67 7.29 -1.37 16.57
C TRP A 67 6.89 -2.78 17.02
N VAL A 68 5.59 -3.03 17.17
CA VAL A 68 5.07 -4.37 17.49
C VAL A 68 5.39 -5.36 16.36
N VAL A 69 5.15 -4.97 15.09
CA VAL A 69 5.48 -5.80 13.91
C VAL A 69 6.97 -6.11 13.88
N MET A 70 7.83 -5.11 14.08
CA MET A 70 9.28 -5.29 14.09
C MET A 70 9.72 -6.22 15.23
N ALA A 71 9.17 -6.02 16.42
CA ALA A 71 9.47 -6.88 17.57
C ALA A 71 9.06 -8.34 17.30
N ILE A 72 7.88 -8.57 16.73
CA ILE A 72 7.41 -9.91 16.34
C ILE A 72 8.36 -10.53 15.31
N LEU A 73 8.77 -9.79 14.27
CA LEU A 73 9.70 -10.30 13.26
C LEU A 73 11.04 -10.69 13.86
N VAL A 74 11.62 -9.84 14.72
CA VAL A 74 12.90 -10.09 15.37
C VAL A 74 12.80 -11.30 16.30
N LEU A 75 11.76 -11.39 17.13
CA LEU A 75 11.54 -12.50 18.04
C LEU A 75 11.30 -13.82 17.28
N LEU A 76 10.49 -13.76 16.22
CA LEU A 76 10.22 -14.93 15.37
C LEU A 76 11.52 -15.42 14.70
N SER A 77 12.28 -14.48 14.11
CA SER A 77 13.58 -14.80 13.50
C SER A 77 14.55 -15.40 14.52
N ALA A 78 14.69 -14.79 15.68
CA ALA A 78 15.55 -15.29 16.74
C ALA A 78 15.10 -16.68 17.25
N TRP A 79 13.79 -16.91 17.33
CA TRP A 79 13.25 -18.20 17.75
C TRP A 79 13.46 -19.29 16.69
N LEU A 80 13.29 -18.97 15.41
CA LEU A 80 13.51 -19.91 14.31
C LEU A 80 15.00 -20.25 14.12
N THR A 81 15.88 -19.26 14.33
CA THR A 81 17.34 -19.45 14.16
C THR A 81 18.03 -20.07 15.40
N ARG A 82 17.30 -20.20 16.51
CA ARG A 82 17.84 -20.80 17.72
C ARG A 82 18.06 -22.32 17.56
N GLY A 83 19.31 -22.74 17.61
CA GLY A 83 19.68 -24.17 17.59
C GLY A 83 19.78 -24.76 16.18
N LEU A 84 20.19 -23.95 15.21
CA LEU A 84 20.49 -24.40 13.84
C LEU A 84 21.59 -25.49 13.88
N LYS A 85 21.36 -26.63 13.23
CA LYS A 85 22.28 -27.75 13.11
C LYS A 85 22.59 -27.99 11.63
N VAL A 86 23.89 -28.14 11.33
CA VAL A 86 24.35 -28.46 9.97
C VAL A 86 24.05 -29.92 9.61
N HIS A 87 24.14 -30.82 10.59
CA HIS A 87 23.79 -32.22 10.42
C HIS A 87 22.49 -32.53 11.16
N ASN A 88 21.52 -33.10 10.46
CA ASN A 88 20.18 -33.44 10.97
C ASN A 88 19.35 -32.20 11.38
N PRO A 89 18.92 -31.39 10.39
CA PRO A 89 18.13 -30.20 10.66
C PRO A 89 16.80 -30.55 11.30
N GLY A 90 16.41 -29.82 12.34
CA GLY A 90 15.12 -29.96 12.99
C GLY A 90 13.98 -29.42 12.10
N LYS A 91 12.74 -29.88 12.33
CA LYS A 91 11.56 -29.43 11.57
C LYS A 91 11.40 -27.91 11.53
N LYS A 92 11.75 -27.19 12.61
CA LYS A 92 11.73 -25.72 12.68
C LYS A 92 12.70 -25.08 11.69
N GLN A 93 13.91 -25.63 11.57
CA GLN A 93 14.95 -25.18 10.66
C GLN A 93 14.51 -25.37 9.20
N ILE A 94 13.93 -26.51 8.86
CA ILE A 94 13.42 -26.79 7.52
C ILE A 94 12.36 -25.77 7.12
N VAL A 95 11.45 -25.42 8.04
CA VAL A 95 10.42 -24.39 7.78
C VAL A 95 11.06 -23.02 7.56
N ALA A 96 12.01 -22.61 8.41
CA ALA A 96 12.70 -21.33 8.27
C ALA A 96 13.47 -21.25 6.94
N GLU A 97 14.25 -22.27 6.61
CA GLU A 97 14.99 -22.37 5.35
C GLU A 97 14.04 -22.35 4.13
N SER A 98 12.92 -23.06 4.22
CA SER A 98 11.91 -23.06 3.13
C SER A 98 11.32 -21.69 2.89
N ILE A 99 11.03 -20.91 3.94
CA ILE A 99 10.53 -19.53 3.82
C ILE A 99 11.58 -18.64 3.17
N VAL A 100 12.83 -18.70 3.62
CA VAL A 100 13.91 -17.89 3.05
C VAL A 100 14.17 -18.24 1.59
N ILE A 101 14.26 -19.51 1.26
CA ILE A 101 14.45 -19.98 -0.12
C ILE A 101 13.28 -19.56 -1.01
N TRP A 102 12.06 -19.62 -0.50
CA TRP A 102 10.88 -19.18 -1.25
C TRP A 102 10.92 -17.67 -1.52
N LEU A 103 11.26 -16.86 -0.51
CA LEU A 103 11.41 -15.41 -0.65
C LEU A 103 12.51 -15.04 -1.63
N ASP A 104 13.68 -15.69 -1.54
CA ASP A 104 14.78 -15.46 -2.47
C ASP A 104 14.40 -15.81 -3.90
N LYS A 105 13.80 -16.97 -4.11
CA LYS A 105 13.30 -17.36 -5.44
C LYS A 105 12.26 -16.39 -5.96
N PHE A 106 11.33 -15.95 -5.13
CA PHE A 106 10.32 -14.98 -5.49
C PHE A 106 10.96 -13.64 -5.90
N THR A 107 11.89 -13.13 -5.10
CA THR A 107 12.59 -11.87 -5.38
C THR A 107 13.41 -11.95 -6.68
N ILE A 108 14.18 -13.03 -6.86
CA ILE A 108 14.98 -13.25 -8.07
C ILE A 108 14.08 -13.41 -9.30
N SER A 109 12.94 -14.10 -9.19
CA SER A 109 12.02 -14.27 -10.30
C SER A 109 11.38 -12.96 -10.76
N MET A 110 11.20 -11.99 -9.83
CA MET A 110 10.60 -10.70 -10.12
C MET A 110 11.61 -9.68 -10.65
N LEU A 111 12.82 -9.67 -10.12
CA LEU A 111 13.83 -8.63 -10.36
C LEU A 111 15.00 -9.10 -11.24
N GLY A 112 15.10 -10.39 -11.50
CA GLY A 112 16.20 -11.01 -12.24
C GLY A 112 17.42 -11.31 -11.36
N GLU A 113 18.39 -12.02 -11.93
CA GLU A 113 19.57 -12.50 -11.20
C GLU A 113 20.50 -11.38 -10.73
N ASN A 114 20.51 -10.23 -11.39
CA ASN A 114 21.29 -9.07 -11.01
C ASN A 114 20.84 -8.44 -9.68
N ALA A 115 19.62 -8.71 -9.25
CA ALA A 115 19.07 -8.22 -7.99
C ALA A 115 19.36 -9.12 -6.78
N LYS A 116 20.20 -10.13 -6.93
CA LYS A 116 20.52 -11.08 -5.86
C LYS A 116 21.16 -10.40 -4.64
N GLU A 117 21.90 -9.32 -4.85
CA GLU A 117 22.50 -8.53 -3.78
C GLU A 117 21.44 -7.83 -2.91
N TYR A 118 20.29 -7.48 -3.50
CA TYR A 118 19.17 -6.81 -2.81
C TYR A 118 18.12 -7.78 -2.31
N SER A 119 18.25 -9.08 -2.60
CA SER A 119 17.25 -10.10 -2.27
C SER A 119 16.89 -10.08 -0.79
N THR A 120 17.89 -10.02 0.10
CA THR A 120 17.68 -10.01 1.55
C THR A 120 16.91 -8.77 2.01
N TYR A 121 17.22 -7.59 1.47
CA TYR A 121 16.52 -6.35 1.80
C TYR A 121 15.06 -6.40 1.35
N ILE A 122 14.83 -6.78 0.10
CA ILE A 122 13.48 -6.86 -0.49
C ILE A 122 12.66 -7.92 0.23
N SER A 123 13.24 -9.08 0.54
CA SER A 123 12.60 -10.13 1.33
C SER A 123 12.20 -9.65 2.72
N THR A 124 13.04 -8.83 3.36
CA THR A 124 12.74 -8.25 4.67
C THR A 124 11.55 -7.28 4.59
N ILE A 125 11.52 -6.41 3.58
CA ILE A 125 10.38 -5.49 3.36
C ILE A 125 9.11 -6.28 3.06
N LEU A 126 9.19 -7.32 2.22
CA LEU A 126 8.06 -8.20 1.91
C LEU A 126 7.49 -8.87 3.15
N LEU A 127 8.35 -9.39 4.03
CA LEU A 127 7.93 -9.98 5.31
C LEU A 127 7.28 -8.93 6.21
N TYR A 128 7.87 -7.73 6.29
CA TYR A 128 7.30 -6.64 7.08
C TYR A 128 5.91 -6.24 6.58
N ILE A 129 5.77 -5.99 5.27
CA ILE A 129 4.49 -5.62 4.67
C ILE A 129 3.47 -6.76 4.81
N GLY A 130 3.90 -8.01 4.61
CA GLY A 130 3.04 -9.18 4.77
C GLY A 130 2.50 -9.30 6.20
N LEU A 131 3.38 -9.19 7.21
CA LEU A 131 2.98 -9.27 8.61
C LEU A 131 2.12 -8.07 9.02
N ALA A 132 2.46 -6.86 8.55
CA ALA A 132 1.67 -5.66 8.80
C ALA A 132 0.23 -5.78 8.28
N ASN A 133 0.05 -6.40 7.11
CA ASN A 133 -1.29 -6.66 6.57
C ASN A 133 -2.02 -7.77 7.32
N ILE A 134 -1.32 -8.81 7.77
CA ILE A 134 -1.91 -9.87 8.61
C ILE A 134 -2.44 -9.29 9.92
N ILE A 135 -1.70 -8.36 10.54
CA ILE A 135 -2.15 -7.66 11.76
C ILE A 135 -3.43 -6.86 11.50
N GLY A 136 -3.60 -6.32 10.29
CA GLY A 136 -4.84 -5.66 9.87
C GLY A 136 -6.07 -6.58 9.92
N ILE A 137 -5.91 -7.88 9.70
CA ILE A 137 -7.00 -8.86 9.79
C ILE A 137 -7.51 -9.00 11.24
N PHE A 138 -6.65 -8.76 12.23
CA PHE A 138 -7.03 -8.76 13.64
C PHE A 138 -7.75 -7.48 14.10
N GLY A 139 -8.09 -6.58 13.17
CA GLY A 139 -8.82 -5.34 13.45
C GLY A 139 -7.94 -4.18 13.90
N MET A 140 -6.62 -4.35 13.90
CA MET A 140 -5.67 -3.26 14.13
C MET A 140 -5.42 -2.51 12.84
N LYS A 141 -5.22 -1.18 12.91
CA LYS A 141 -4.92 -0.39 11.71
C LYS A 141 -3.54 -0.78 11.17
N PRO A 142 -3.46 -1.35 9.95
CA PRO A 142 -2.15 -1.75 9.42
C PRO A 142 -1.27 -0.51 9.22
N PRO A 143 0.01 -0.53 9.63
CA PRO A 143 0.91 0.61 9.48
C PRO A 143 1.14 1.03 8.03
N THR A 144 0.94 0.12 7.07
CA THR A 144 1.00 0.41 5.63
C THR A 144 -0.12 1.33 5.15
N LYS A 145 -1.19 1.54 5.94
CA LYS A 145 -2.24 2.51 5.67
C LYS A 145 -1.78 3.94 5.97
N ASP A 146 -0.81 4.10 6.85
CA ASP A 146 -0.23 5.40 7.18
C ASP A 146 0.72 5.86 6.08
N MET A 147 0.42 7.00 5.49
CA MET A 147 1.20 7.59 4.41
C MET A 147 2.64 7.91 4.84
N ASN A 148 2.86 8.30 6.10
CA ASN A 148 4.19 8.59 6.63
C ASN A 148 5.07 7.33 6.64
N VAL A 149 4.52 6.19 7.05
CA VAL A 149 5.22 4.90 7.05
C VAL A 149 5.55 4.47 5.62
N THR A 150 4.58 4.61 4.70
CA THR A 150 4.76 4.23 3.30
C THR A 150 5.80 5.12 2.60
N ILE A 151 5.77 6.43 2.84
CA ILE A 151 6.78 7.38 2.32
C ILE A 151 8.16 7.05 2.90
N ALA A 152 8.26 6.75 4.19
CA ALA A 152 9.54 6.40 4.81
C ALA A 152 10.15 5.13 4.18
N LEU A 153 9.34 4.09 3.94
CA LEU A 153 9.78 2.87 3.27
C LEU A 153 10.21 3.14 1.81
N ALA A 154 9.45 3.98 1.09
CA ALA A 154 9.77 4.35 -0.28
C ALA A 154 11.08 5.14 -0.35
N LEU A 155 11.27 6.14 0.50
CA LEU A 155 12.51 6.93 0.57
C LEU A 155 13.71 6.06 0.93
N MET A 156 13.57 5.16 1.91
CA MET A 156 14.62 4.21 2.28
C MET A 156 15.02 3.34 1.09
N SER A 157 14.04 2.84 0.33
CA SER A 157 14.29 2.04 -0.87
C SER A 157 14.99 2.83 -1.97
N ILE A 158 14.56 4.08 -2.23
CA ILE A 158 15.19 4.96 -3.22
C ILE A 158 16.65 5.25 -2.84
N VAL A 159 16.90 5.63 -1.59
CA VAL A 159 18.26 5.91 -1.09
C VAL A 159 19.16 4.67 -1.23
N LEU A 160 18.64 3.50 -0.91
CA LEU A 160 19.40 2.26 -1.03
C LEU A 160 19.75 1.94 -2.49
N ILE A 161 18.81 2.11 -3.42
CA ILE A 161 19.04 1.91 -4.85
C ILE A 161 20.06 2.92 -5.38
N GLU A 162 19.94 4.19 -4.98
CA GLU A 162 20.85 5.26 -5.43
C GLU A 162 22.30 5.08 -4.92
N ILE A 163 22.47 4.64 -3.67
CA ILE A 163 23.81 4.36 -3.11
C ILE A 163 24.43 3.12 -3.72
N SER A 164 23.61 2.21 -4.19
CA SER A 164 24.04 0.90 -4.67
C SER A 164 24.31 0.85 -6.18
N GLY A 165 23.80 1.80 -6.96
CA GLY A 165 24.04 1.93 -8.40
C GLY A 165 25.29 2.70 -8.69
#